data_5dad5a76fa60eb87a87e25b2d1df2876
#
_entry.id   5dad5a76fa60eb87a87e25b2d1df2876
#
_cell.length_a   1.000
_cell.length_b   1.000
_cell.length_c   1.000
_cell.angle_alpha   90.00
_cell.angle_beta   90.00
_cell.angle_gamma   90.00
#
_symmetry.space_group_name_H-M   'P 1'
#
loop_
_entity.id
_entity.type
_entity.pdbx_description
1 polymer ?
#
loop_
_entity_poly.entity_id
_entity_poly.type
_entity_poly.pdbx_seq_one_letter_code
_entity_poly.pdbx_strand_id
1 'polypeptide(L)'
;PKVARTIVRLMAKPDDEKGLIHAHSYAIADRLRELLDEFGVSGRVRGHDSDNRDAALSGWKRSDDPDVFVSVKMEEALDLAGDLCRWQVLCKAPYPNTNDSRVARRLEDGQWNWYYRTALRTVIQACGRVVRAPEDHGATYLADSSLLDLFGRARSDMPPWFERQVDRLERPDLPAFDPGRAGGAESDSASRNRPNRGSDTRSIEDHPLSDVWGDG
;
A
#
# COMPACT_ATOMS: atom_id res chain seq x y z
N PRO A 1 -14.49 -1.15 -9.47
CA PRO A 1 -14.24 0.08 -10.25
C PRO A 1 -13.64 1.22 -9.42
N LYS A 2 -14.15 1.51 -8.19
CA LYS A 2 -13.67 2.65 -7.39
C LYS A 2 -12.18 2.53 -7.03
N VAL A 3 -11.74 1.39 -6.54
CA VAL A 3 -10.32 1.14 -6.17
C VAL A 3 -9.40 1.33 -7.38
N ALA A 4 -9.75 0.76 -8.54
CA ALA A 4 -8.96 0.93 -9.77
C ALA A 4 -8.85 2.41 -10.18
N ARG A 5 -9.93 3.19 -10.09
CA ARG A 5 -9.90 4.65 -10.34
C ARG A 5 -9.01 5.39 -9.35
N THR A 6 -9.01 5.01 -8.07
CA THR A 6 -8.11 5.58 -7.07
C THR A 6 -6.65 5.29 -7.41
N ILE A 7 -6.35 4.06 -7.85
CA ILE A 7 -5.00 3.67 -8.27
C ILE A 7 -4.54 4.50 -9.46
N VAL A 8 -5.38 4.67 -10.49
CA VAL A 8 -5.05 5.53 -11.64
C VAL A 8 -4.74 6.96 -11.20
N ARG A 9 -5.51 7.51 -10.25
CA ARG A 9 -5.25 8.85 -9.70
C ARG A 9 -3.92 8.91 -8.94
N LEU A 10 -3.55 7.85 -8.22
CA LEU A 10 -2.24 7.75 -7.55
C LEU A 10 -1.09 7.65 -8.56
N MET A 11 -1.27 6.87 -9.63
CA MET A 11 -0.30 6.76 -10.73
C MET A 11 -0.12 8.08 -11.49
N ALA A 12 -1.14 8.94 -11.49
CA ALA A 12 -1.10 10.26 -12.12
C ALA A 12 -0.45 11.35 -11.25
N LYS A 13 0.09 11.01 -10.06
CA LYS A 13 0.85 11.97 -9.23
C LYS A 13 2.10 12.45 -9.98
N PRO A 14 2.51 13.72 -9.74
CA PRO A 14 3.63 14.31 -10.49
C PRO A 14 5.00 13.74 -10.13
N ASP A 15 5.11 12.98 -9.04
CA ASP A 15 6.40 12.56 -8.48
C ASP A 15 6.97 11.29 -9.14
N ASP A 16 6.27 10.69 -10.12
CA ASP A 16 6.67 9.47 -10.83
C ASP A 16 7.15 8.35 -9.90
N GLU A 17 6.49 8.20 -8.76
CA GLU A 17 6.86 7.26 -7.73
C GLU A 17 6.33 5.85 -8.04
N LYS A 18 7.13 4.86 -7.65
CA LYS A 18 6.67 3.46 -7.62
C LYS A 18 5.58 3.24 -6.59
N GLY A 19 4.63 2.36 -6.92
CA GLY A 19 3.53 1.99 -6.05
C GLY A 19 3.41 0.50 -5.82
N LEU A 20 2.86 0.11 -4.66
CA LEU A 20 2.55 -1.28 -4.33
C LEU A 20 1.05 -1.44 -4.08
N ILE A 21 0.46 -2.47 -4.67
CA ILE A 21 -0.94 -2.80 -4.45
C ILE A 21 -1.03 -4.18 -3.79
N HIS A 22 -1.59 -4.21 -2.60
CA HIS A 22 -1.90 -5.45 -1.90
C HIS A 22 -3.29 -5.93 -2.29
N ALA A 23 -3.35 -6.84 -3.27
CA ALA A 23 -4.55 -7.55 -3.63
C ALA A 23 -4.65 -8.82 -2.77
N HIS A 24 -5.64 -8.91 -1.93
CA HIS A 24 -5.82 -9.99 -0.96
C HIS A 24 -5.90 -11.40 -1.59
N SER A 25 -6.28 -11.49 -2.87
CA SER A 25 -6.38 -12.75 -3.61
C SER A 25 -6.05 -12.56 -5.10
N TYR A 26 -5.71 -13.65 -5.80
CA TYR A 26 -5.50 -13.64 -7.24
C TYR A 26 -6.74 -13.13 -7.99
N ALA A 27 -7.94 -13.53 -7.58
CA ALA A 27 -9.17 -13.05 -8.19
C ALA A 27 -9.33 -11.52 -8.13
N ILE A 28 -8.91 -10.89 -7.00
CA ILE A 28 -8.90 -9.42 -6.89
C ILE A 28 -7.79 -8.84 -7.76
N ALA A 29 -6.61 -9.45 -7.78
CA ALA A 29 -5.49 -9.00 -8.59
C ALA A 29 -5.82 -9.03 -10.08
N ASP A 30 -6.40 -10.12 -10.57
CA ASP A 30 -6.77 -10.30 -11.98
C ASP A 30 -7.85 -9.30 -12.37
N ARG A 31 -8.92 -9.17 -11.56
CA ARG A 31 -9.96 -8.18 -11.84
C ARG A 31 -9.44 -6.74 -11.81
N LEU A 32 -8.48 -6.46 -10.95
CA LEU A 32 -7.85 -5.14 -10.90
C LEU A 32 -7.01 -4.87 -12.14
N ARG A 33 -6.22 -5.86 -12.60
CA ARG A 33 -5.43 -5.74 -13.83
C ARG A 33 -6.31 -5.52 -15.06
N GLU A 34 -7.42 -6.26 -15.19
CA GLU A 34 -8.40 -6.05 -16.24
C GLU A 34 -8.91 -4.60 -16.26
N LEU A 35 -9.30 -4.06 -15.10
CA LEU A 35 -9.79 -2.68 -15.00
C LEU A 35 -8.71 -1.65 -15.30
N LEU A 36 -7.46 -1.91 -14.92
CA LEU A 36 -6.34 -1.02 -15.23
C LEU A 36 -5.97 -1.08 -16.73
N ASP A 37 -6.16 -2.24 -17.36
CA ASP A 37 -6.02 -2.39 -18.81
C ASP A 37 -7.14 -1.66 -19.56
N GLU A 38 -8.40 -1.81 -19.13
CA GLU A 38 -9.54 -1.03 -19.65
C GLU A 38 -9.29 0.49 -19.58
N PHE A 39 -8.52 0.95 -18.57
CA PHE A 39 -8.13 2.36 -18.43
C PHE A 39 -6.87 2.73 -19.24
N GLY A 40 -6.23 1.77 -19.91
CA GLY A 40 -5.06 2.02 -20.74
C GLY A 40 -3.75 2.25 -19.98
N VAL A 41 -3.67 1.82 -18.70
CA VAL A 41 -2.49 2.02 -17.86
C VAL A 41 -1.70 0.73 -17.59
N SER A 42 -2.05 -0.37 -18.26
CA SER A 42 -1.41 -1.69 -18.07
C SER A 42 0.10 -1.68 -18.35
N GLY A 43 0.60 -0.78 -19.18
CA GLY A 43 2.03 -0.62 -19.47
C GLY A 43 2.89 -0.35 -18.23
N ARG A 44 2.32 0.28 -17.19
CA ARG A 44 2.97 0.57 -15.91
C ARG A 44 2.57 -0.38 -14.79
N VAL A 45 1.83 -1.45 -15.08
CA VAL A 45 1.36 -2.41 -14.07
C VAL A 45 2.17 -3.69 -14.17
N ARG A 46 2.84 -4.04 -13.09
CA ARG A 46 3.58 -5.31 -12.93
C ARG A 46 2.84 -6.20 -11.94
N GLY A 47 3.03 -7.48 -12.09
CA GLY A 47 2.42 -8.44 -11.20
C GLY A 47 3.13 -9.78 -11.28
N HIS A 48 2.59 -10.77 -10.59
CA HIS A 48 3.19 -12.10 -10.52
C HIS A 48 2.13 -13.20 -10.50
N ASP A 49 2.56 -14.40 -10.84
CA ASP A 49 1.86 -15.64 -10.60
C ASP A 49 2.39 -16.31 -9.32
N SER A 50 1.85 -17.50 -9.00
CA SER A 50 2.32 -18.31 -7.86
C SER A 50 3.80 -18.71 -7.99
N ASP A 51 4.29 -18.88 -9.22
CA ASP A 51 5.56 -19.53 -9.52
C ASP A 51 6.69 -18.53 -9.82
N ASN A 52 6.38 -17.29 -10.20
CA ASN A 52 7.38 -16.30 -10.63
C ASN A 52 7.54 -15.10 -9.70
N ARG A 53 6.90 -15.13 -8.54
CA ARG A 53 6.77 -13.99 -7.63
C ARG A 53 8.10 -13.30 -7.29
N ASP A 54 9.10 -14.07 -6.85
CA ASP A 54 10.38 -13.50 -6.41
C ASP A 54 11.16 -12.88 -7.57
N ALA A 55 11.09 -13.49 -8.75
CA ALA A 55 11.70 -12.97 -9.97
C ALA A 55 11.00 -11.66 -10.41
N ALA A 56 9.68 -11.64 -10.43
CA ALA A 56 8.89 -10.48 -10.81
C ALA A 56 9.10 -9.30 -9.83
N LEU A 57 9.10 -9.58 -8.53
CA LEU A 57 9.37 -8.58 -7.49
C LEU A 57 10.80 -8.02 -7.60
N SER A 58 11.78 -8.91 -7.79
CA SER A 58 13.18 -8.49 -7.95
C SER A 58 13.38 -7.67 -9.23
N GLY A 59 12.68 -7.98 -10.31
CA GLY A 59 12.67 -7.19 -11.53
C GLY A 59 12.11 -5.79 -11.31
N TRP A 60 10.94 -5.70 -10.67
CA TRP A 60 10.30 -4.43 -10.35
C TRP A 60 11.16 -3.56 -9.42
N LYS A 61 11.81 -4.15 -8.41
CA LYS A 61 12.71 -3.40 -7.50
C LYS A 61 13.89 -2.80 -8.22
N ARG A 62 14.48 -3.51 -9.19
CA ARG A 62 15.66 -3.05 -9.94
C ARG A 62 15.35 -2.07 -11.08
N SER A 63 14.11 -2.04 -11.56
CA SER A 63 13.69 -1.06 -12.56
C SER A 63 13.71 0.34 -11.96
N ASP A 64 14.07 1.35 -12.74
CA ASP A 64 13.91 2.76 -12.39
C ASP A 64 12.57 3.32 -12.87
N ASP A 65 11.77 2.51 -13.59
CA ASP A 65 10.47 2.93 -14.07
C ASP A 65 9.48 3.12 -12.92
N PRO A 66 8.60 4.12 -12.97
CA PRO A 66 7.60 4.39 -11.92
C PRO A 66 6.42 3.41 -11.98
N ASP A 67 6.74 2.13 -12.07
CA ASP A 67 5.79 1.05 -12.21
C ASP A 67 5.07 0.72 -10.89
N VAL A 68 3.87 0.19 -11.02
CA VAL A 68 3.05 -0.27 -9.91
C VAL A 68 3.07 -1.79 -9.84
N PHE A 69 3.41 -2.34 -8.70
CA PHE A 69 3.45 -3.78 -8.49
C PHE A 69 2.19 -4.28 -7.77
N VAL A 70 1.48 -5.23 -8.37
CA VAL A 70 0.31 -5.89 -7.78
C VAL A 70 0.75 -7.18 -7.10
N SER A 71 0.74 -7.19 -5.77
CA SER A 71 1.09 -8.36 -4.94
C SER A 71 -0.14 -8.99 -4.32
N VAL A 72 -0.20 -10.32 -4.31
CA VAL A 72 -1.34 -11.07 -3.75
C VAL A 72 -1.14 -11.41 -2.28
N LYS A 73 0.09 -11.61 -1.81
CA LYS A 73 0.38 -11.97 -0.43
C LYS A 73 1.02 -10.81 0.32
N MET A 74 0.30 -10.28 1.32
CA MET A 74 0.78 -9.23 2.22
C MET A 74 1.77 -9.74 3.28
N GLU A 75 1.75 -11.03 3.56
CA GLU A 75 2.47 -11.65 4.69
C GLU A 75 3.97 -11.82 4.41
N GLU A 76 4.38 -11.83 3.15
CA GLU A 76 5.77 -12.01 2.80
C GLU A 76 6.53 -10.69 2.91
N ALA A 77 7.71 -10.78 3.54
CA ALA A 77 8.57 -9.65 3.88
C ALA A 77 9.06 -8.91 2.63
N LEU A 78 8.29 -7.93 2.17
CA LEU A 78 8.74 -6.98 1.17
C LEU A 78 9.55 -5.91 1.87
N ASP A 79 10.86 -5.90 1.67
CA ASP A 79 11.71 -4.80 2.07
C ASP A 79 11.68 -3.71 0.98
N LEU A 80 11.00 -2.61 1.28
CA LEU A 80 10.70 -1.52 0.33
C LEU A 80 11.14 -0.17 0.90
N ALA A 81 12.25 -0.15 1.63
CA ALA A 81 12.77 1.07 2.23
C ALA A 81 13.18 2.13 1.19
N GLY A 82 13.03 3.38 1.55
CA GLY A 82 13.47 4.51 0.74
C GLY A 82 12.63 4.73 -0.52
N ASP A 83 13.29 5.09 -1.61
CA ASP A 83 12.63 5.43 -2.89
C ASP A 83 12.02 4.24 -3.64
N LEU A 84 12.14 3.03 -3.09
CA LEU A 84 11.58 1.82 -3.71
C LEU A 84 10.06 1.80 -3.75
N CYS A 85 9.38 2.44 -2.79
CA CYS A 85 7.93 2.53 -2.79
C CYS A 85 7.47 3.66 -1.88
N ARG A 86 6.89 4.72 -2.44
CA ARG A 86 6.39 5.87 -1.69
C ARG A 86 4.91 5.82 -1.38
N TRP A 87 4.17 4.95 -2.06
CA TRP A 87 2.76 4.74 -1.77
C TRP A 87 2.34 3.28 -1.96
N GLN A 88 1.39 2.87 -1.16
CA GLN A 88 0.78 1.55 -1.30
C GLN A 88 -0.73 1.61 -1.10
N VAL A 89 -1.43 0.61 -1.64
CA VAL A 89 -2.88 0.46 -1.52
C VAL A 89 -3.20 -0.91 -0.94
N LEU A 90 -3.99 -0.96 0.12
CA LEU A 90 -4.60 -2.18 0.65
C LEU A 90 -6.02 -2.29 0.09
N CYS A 91 -6.25 -3.26 -0.79
CA CYS A 91 -7.52 -3.42 -1.49
C CYS A 91 -8.63 -4.04 -0.64
N LYS A 92 -8.28 -4.74 0.45
CA LYS A 92 -9.23 -5.39 1.33
C LYS A 92 -8.60 -5.69 2.70
N ALA A 93 -9.44 -5.82 3.74
CA ALA A 93 -8.96 -6.29 5.05
C ALA A 93 -8.47 -7.74 4.96
N PRO A 94 -7.25 -8.03 5.46
CA PRO A 94 -6.60 -9.34 5.34
C PRO A 94 -7.08 -10.30 6.42
N TYR A 95 -8.37 -10.60 6.43
CA TYR A 95 -8.90 -11.59 7.35
C TYR A 95 -8.35 -12.99 7.08
N PRO A 96 -8.04 -13.77 8.11
CA PRO A 96 -7.67 -15.18 7.96
C PRO A 96 -8.73 -15.95 7.17
N ASN A 97 -8.28 -16.90 6.34
CA ASN A 97 -9.18 -17.67 5.49
C ASN A 97 -10.08 -18.59 6.33
N THR A 98 -11.37 -18.37 6.31
CA THR A 98 -12.35 -19.18 7.06
C THR A 98 -12.50 -20.61 6.53
N ASN A 99 -12.03 -20.90 5.32
CA ASN A 99 -11.95 -22.28 4.78
C ASN A 99 -10.78 -23.08 5.36
N ASP A 100 -9.81 -22.45 6.05
CA ASP A 100 -8.80 -23.17 6.82
C ASP A 100 -9.47 -23.75 8.06
N SER A 101 -9.36 -25.07 8.23
CA SER A 101 -10.02 -25.81 9.32
C SER A 101 -9.60 -25.33 10.72
N ARG A 102 -8.37 -24.83 10.88
CA ARG A 102 -7.88 -24.27 12.14
C ARG A 102 -8.52 -22.93 12.45
N VAL A 103 -8.72 -22.11 11.42
CA VAL A 103 -9.45 -20.83 11.54
C VAL A 103 -10.91 -21.08 11.86
N ALA A 104 -11.57 -21.97 11.09
CA ALA A 104 -12.97 -22.36 11.31
C ALA A 104 -13.19 -22.84 12.75
N ARG A 105 -12.35 -23.76 13.23
CA ARG A 105 -12.43 -24.28 14.61
C ARG A 105 -12.30 -23.19 15.66
N ARG A 106 -11.38 -22.24 15.50
CA ARG A 106 -11.25 -21.10 16.43
C ARG A 106 -12.49 -20.21 16.47
N LEU A 107 -13.13 -20.00 15.33
CA LEU A 107 -14.35 -19.22 15.25
C LEU A 107 -15.55 -19.95 15.88
N GLU A 108 -15.64 -21.27 15.69
CA GLU A 108 -16.63 -22.15 16.39
C GLU A 108 -16.44 -22.06 17.91
N ASP A 109 -15.19 -22.02 18.38
CA ASP A 109 -14.86 -21.84 19.80
C ASP A 109 -15.02 -20.38 20.28
N GLY A 110 -15.58 -19.48 19.46
CA GLY A 110 -15.87 -18.10 19.82
C GLY A 110 -14.65 -17.15 19.85
N GLN A 111 -13.52 -17.54 19.28
CA GLN A 111 -12.26 -16.76 19.32
C GLN A 111 -12.25 -15.60 18.30
N TRP A 112 -13.32 -14.82 18.22
CA TRP A 112 -13.46 -13.70 17.29
C TRP A 112 -12.42 -12.60 17.51
N ASN A 113 -12.04 -12.32 18.77
CA ASN A 113 -11.00 -11.34 19.08
C ASN A 113 -9.65 -11.73 18.46
N TRP A 114 -9.30 -13.03 18.50
CA TRP A 114 -8.10 -13.52 17.82
C TRP A 114 -8.16 -13.26 16.31
N TYR A 115 -9.31 -13.49 15.69
CA TYR A 115 -9.53 -13.32 14.25
C TYR A 115 -9.30 -11.86 13.82
N TYR A 116 -9.93 -10.91 14.51
CA TYR A 116 -9.78 -9.49 14.22
C TYR A 116 -8.38 -8.98 14.56
N ARG A 117 -7.80 -9.39 15.67
CA ARG A 117 -6.42 -9.04 16.07
C ARG A 117 -5.40 -9.52 15.05
N THR A 118 -5.57 -10.72 14.49
CA THR A 118 -4.69 -11.27 13.46
C THR A 118 -4.75 -10.43 12.19
N ALA A 119 -5.93 -10.07 11.73
CA ALA A 119 -6.10 -9.20 10.57
C ALA A 119 -5.52 -7.79 10.82
N LEU A 120 -5.77 -7.20 11.99
CA LEU A 120 -5.22 -5.90 12.37
C LEU A 120 -3.69 -5.90 12.35
N ARG A 121 -3.07 -6.94 12.92
CA ARG A 121 -1.60 -7.09 12.91
C ARG A 121 -1.05 -7.10 11.49
N THR A 122 -1.69 -7.83 10.59
CA THR A 122 -1.29 -7.89 9.17
C THR A 122 -1.39 -6.51 8.50
N VAL A 123 -2.45 -5.73 8.79
CA VAL A 123 -2.57 -4.35 8.30
C VAL A 123 -1.43 -3.48 8.83
N ILE A 124 -1.18 -3.50 10.14
CA ILE A 124 -0.10 -2.71 10.76
C ILE A 124 1.25 -3.07 10.15
N GLN A 125 1.54 -4.36 9.98
CA GLN A 125 2.77 -4.81 9.34
C GLN A 125 2.89 -4.36 7.89
N ALA A 126 1.79 -4.37 7.13
CA ALA A 126 1.79 -3.87 5.76
C ALA A 126 2.05 -2.36 5.72
N CYS A 127 1.41 -1.57 6.58
CA CYS A 127 1.63 -0.12 6.66
C CYS A 127 3.09 0.23 6.98
N GLY A 128 3.74 -0.52 7.86
CA GLY A 128 5.14 -0.30 8.23
C GLY A 128 6.18 -0.70 7.17
N ARG A 129 5.77 -1.04 5.92
CA ARG A 129 6.72 -1.45 4.89
C ARG A 129 7.23 -0.33 4.01
N VAL A 130 6.48 0.74 3.90
CA VAL A 130 6.86 1.94 3.11
C VAL A 130 7.58 3.00 3.94
N VAL A 131 7.56 2.90 5.27
CA VAL A 131 8.26 3.81 6.19
C VAL A 131 9.07 2.95 7.15
N ARG A 132 10.40 3.08 7.14
CA ARG A 132 11.31 2.25 7.94
C ARG A 132 12.32 3.02 8.78
N ALA A 133 12.48 4.30 8.51
CA ALA A 133 13.39 5.19 9.23
C ALA A 133 12.65 6.49 9.58
N PRO A 134 13.09 7.23 10.60
CA PRO A 134 12.49 8.51 10.97
C PRO A 134 12.45 9.53 9.82
N GLU A 135 13.44 9.45 8.91
CA GLU A 135 13.55 10.33 7.74
C GLU A 135 12.75 9.85 6.53
N ASP A 136 12.21 8.62 6.61
CA ASP A 136 11.48 8.00 5.52
C ASP A 136 10.02 8.48 5.52
N HIS A 137 9.41 8.50 4.33
CA HIS A 137 8.02 8.90 4.19
C HIS A 137 7.30 8.02 3.17
N GLY A 138 6.02 7.85 3.38
CA GLY A 138 5.18 7.10 2.46
C GLY A 138 3.73 7.12 2.90
N ALA A 139 2.84 6.78 2.00
CA ALA A 139 1.41 6.76 2.27
C ALA A 139 0.80 5.38 2.01
N THR A 140 -0.02 4.91 2.95
CA THR A 140 -0.83 3.71 2.77
C THR A 140 -2.30 4.09 2.61
N TYR A 141 -2.88 3.75 1.47
CA TYR A 141 -4.28 3.99 1.16
C TYR A 141 -5.11 2.75 1.46
N LEU A 142 -6.05 2.88 2.37
CA LEU A 142 -6.97 1.81 2.77
C LEU A 142 -8.24 1.92 1.91
N ALA A 143 -8.35 1.09 0.88
CA ALA A 143 -9.30 1.31 -0.22
C ALA A 143 -10.65 0.58 -0.07
N ASP A 144 -10.88 -0.13 1.03
CA ASP A 144 -12.09 -0.93 1.25
C ASP A 144 -12.72 -0.67 2.62
N SER A 145 -14.05 -0.63 2.67
CA SER A 145 -14.81 -0.41 3.92
C SER A 145 -14.59 -1.50 4.96
N SER A 146 -14.22 -2.71 4.54
CA SER A 146 -13.91 -3.81 5.47
C SER A 146 -12.74 -3.50 6.40
N LEU A 147 -11.86 -2.57 6.02
CA LEU A 147 -10.78 -2.08 6.88
C LEU A 147 -11.31 -1.18 8.00
N LEU A 148 -12.33 -0.35 7.72
CA LEU A 148 -13.00 0.45 8.74
C LEU A 148 -13.74 -0.44 9.74
N ASP A 149 -14.43 -1.48 9.24
CA ASP A 149 -15.10 -2.47 10.09
C ASP A 149 -14.09 -3.21 10.97
N LEU A 150 -12.95 -3.60 10.42
CA LEU A 150 -11.86 -4.22 11.17
C LEU A 150 -11.37 -3.31 12.30
N PHE A 151 -11.11 -2.03 12.01
CA PHE A 151 -10.65 -1.07 13.02
C PHE A 151 -11.68 -0.85 14.12
N GLY A 152 -12.96 -0.82 13.77
CA GLY A 152 -14.05 -0.77 14.76
C GLY A 152 -14.06 -2.00 15.69
N ARG A 153 -13.92 -3.20 15.13
CA ARG A 153 -13.95 -4.47 15.88
C ARG A 153 -12.69 -4.74 16.69
N ALA A 154 -11.54 -4.29 16.21
CA ALA A 154 -10.24 -4.50 16.86
C ALA A 154 -9.72 -3.25 17.59
N ARG A 155 -10.57 -2.27 17.85
CA ARG A 155 -10.16 -0.96 18.41
C ARG A 155 -9.38 -1.09 19.72
N SER A 156 -9.77 -2.00 20.60
CA SER A 156 -9.07 -2.24 21.89
C SER A 156 -7.66 -2.83 21.72
N ASP A 157 -7.38 -3.40 20.56
CA ASP A 157 -6.08 -4.02 20.22
C ASP A 157 -5.24 -3.10 19.33
N MET A 158 -5.76 -1.94 18.93
CA MET A 158 -5.05 -0.99 18.07
C MET A 158 -4.04 -0.20 18.90
N PRO A 159 -2.75 -0.22 18.53
CA PRO A 159 -1.74 0.59 19.22
C PRO A 159 -2.06 2.08 19.08
N PRO A 160 -1.92 2.89 20.15
CA PRO A 160 -2.23 4.33 20.11
C PRO A 160 -1.45 5.10 19.04
N TRP A 161 -0.20 4.71 18.77
CA TRP A 161 0.63 5.33 17.73
C TRP A 161 0.05 5.07 16.34
N PHE A 162 -0.47 3.85 16.07
CA PHE A 162 -1.09 3.52 14.79
C PHE A 162 -2.43 4.23 14.61
N GLU A 163 -3.26 4.29 15.67
CA GLU A 163 -4.53 5.01 15.65
C GLU A 163 -4.34 6.50 15.29
N ARG A 164 -3.28 7.14 15.80
CA ARG A 164 -2.96 8.54 15.47
C ARG A 164 -2.52 8.75 14.02
N GLN A 165 -2.01 7.72 13.36
CA GLN A 165 -1.57 7.79 11.96
C GLN A 165 -2.69 7.51 10.95
N VAL A 166 -3.81 6.94 11.43
CA VAL A 166 -4.95 6.62 10.55
C VAL A 166 -5.82 7.86 10.41
N ASP A 167 -5.86 8.41 9.22
CA ASP A 167 -6.75 9.51 8.87
C ASP A 167 -7.90 9.01 8.00
N ARG A 168 -9.13 9.33 8.38
CA ARG A 168 -10.32 9.00 7.61
C ARG A 168 -10.66 10.13 6.65
N LEU A 169 -10.24 9.97 5.41
CA LEU A 169 -10.51 10.92 4.34
C LEU A 169 -11.66 10.43 3.47
N GLU A 170 -12.78 11.13 3.48
CA GLU A 170 -13.89 10.87 2.55
C GLU A 170 -13.54 11.30 1.13
N ARG A 171 -12.72 12.33 0.98
CA ARG A 171 -12.24 12.86 -0.29
C ARG A 171 -10.76 13.20 -0.17
N PRO A 172 -9.87 12.19 -0.34
CA PRO A 172 -8.44 12.43 -0.32
C PRO A 172 -8.05 13.41 -1.45
N ASP A 173 -7.10 14.28 -1.15
CA ASP A 173 -6.50 15.17 -2.14
C ASP A 173 -5.62 14.34 -3.09
N LEU A 174 -6.22 13.85 -4.14
CA LEU A 174 -5.59 13.09 -5.20
C LEU A 174 -5.78 13.81 -6.52
N PRO A 175 -4.85 13.66 -7.48
CA PRO A 175 -5.01 14.16 -8.84
C PRO A 175 -6.36 13.79 -9.45
N ALA A 176 -6.80 14.53 -10.47
CA ALA A 176 -7.94 14.12 -11.28
C ALA A 176 -7.73 12.73 -11.88
N PHE A 177 -8.81 12.05 -12.22
CA PHE A 177 -8.71 10.79 -12.95
C PHE A 177 -8.22 11.07 -14.38
N ASP A 178 -6.97 10.75 -14.64
CA ASP A 178 -6.27 10.98 -15.89
C ASP A 178 -5.47 9.72 -16.30
N PRO A 179 -6.06 8.81 -17.07
CA PRO A 179 -5.38 7.61 -17.54
C PRO A 179 -4.19 7.90 -18.46
N GLY A 180 -4.24 8.97 -19.26
CA GLY A 180 -3.14 9.36 -20.15
C GLY A 180 -1.87 9.63 -19.35
N ARG A 181 -1.95 10.51 -18.37
CA ARG A 181 -0.85 10.81 -17.47
C ARG A 181 -0.42 9.59 -16.65
N ALA A 182 -1.37 8.83 -16.12
CA ALA A 182 -1.09 7.62 -15.35
C ALA A 182 -0.34 6.56 -16.18
N GLY A 183 -0.61 6.47 -17.48
CA GLY A 183 0.06 5.58 -18.42
C GLY A 183 1.43 6.04 -18.91
N GLY A 184 1.87 7.25 -18.56
CA GLY A 184 3.18 7.80 -18.95
C GLY A 184 3.19 8.53 -20.30
N ALA A 185 2.03 8.89 -20.86
CA ALA A 185 1.93 9.50 -22.19
C ALA A 185 2.42 10.98 -22.28
N GLU A 186 2.76 11.63 -21.17
CA GLU A 186 3.16 13.05 -21.14
C GLU A 186 4.49 13.37 -20.46
N SER A 187 5.42 12.42 -20.28
CA SER A 187 6.70 12.71 -19.60
C SER A 187 7.81 13.32 -20.45
N ASP A 188 7.60 13.62 -21.73
CA ASP A 188 8.70 14.03 -22.62
C ASP A 188 9.07 15.53 -22.63
N SER A 189 8.37 16.40 -21.89
CA SER A 189 8.65 17.84 -21.94
C SER A 189 9.07 18.54 -20.66
N ALA A 190 8.98 17.89 -19.48
CA ALA A 190 9.24 18.56 -18.19
C ALA A 190 10.47 18.06 -17.41
N SER A 191 11.14 17.00 -17.85
CA SER A 191 12.15 16.26 -17.05
C SER A 191 13.57 16.81 -17.09
N ARG A 192 13.85 17.99 -17.67
CA ARG A 192 15.25 18.50 -17.78
C ARG A 192 15.63 19.59 -16.79
N ASN A 193 14.82 19.89 -15.78
CA ASN A 193 15.20 20.91 -14.80
C ASN A 193 14.86 20.46 -13.36
N ARG A 194 15.62 19.50 -12.83
CA ARG A 194 15.60 19.20 -11.38
C ARG A 194 16.51 20.21 -10.67
N PRO A 195 15.99 21.14 -9.86
CA PRO A 195 16.83 21.83 -8.92
C PRO A 195 17.28 20.83 -7.85
N ASN A 196 18.59 20.82 -7.61
CA ASN A 196 19.23 20.12 -6.50
C ASN A 196 18.54 20.53 -5.19
N ARG A 197 17.69 19.66 -4.62
CA ARG A 197 17.07 19.89 -3.32
C ARG A 197 18.15 19.74 -2.27
N GLY A 198 18.59 20.89 -1.78
CA GLY A 198 19.39 20.96 -0.58
C GLY A 198 18.70 20.27 0.58
N SER A 199 19.47 19.62 1.41
CA SER A 199 19.06 18.96 2.65
C SER A 199 18.25 19.91 3.53
N ASP A 200 16.93 19.77 3.49
CA ASP A 200 16.05 20.42 4.46
C ASP A 200 16.04 19.53 5.71
N THR A 201 16.94 19.82 6.62
CA THR A 201 17.01 19.21 7.95
C THR A 201 15.83 19.74 8.78
N ARG A 202 14.65 19.14 8.64
CA ARG A 202 13.61 19.28 9.67
C ARG A 202 14.10 18.56 10.92
N SER A 203 14.06 19.25 12.04
CA SER A 203 14.49 18.70 13.32
C SER A 203 13.61 17.49 13.69
N ILE A 204 14.24 16.51 14.32
CA ILE A 204 13.62 15.24 14.79
C ILE A 204 12.38 15.47 15.68
N GLU A 205 12.25 16.64 16.27
CA GLU A 205 11.17 17.03 17.19
C GLU A 205 9.78 17.12 16.52
N ASP A 206 9.71 17.30 15.19
CA ASP A 206 8.45 17.43 14.45
C ASP A 206 7.93 16.09 13.86
N HIS A 207 8.63 14.97 14.10
CA HIS A 207 8.23 13.68 13.54
C HIS A 207 7.23 12.96 14.47
N PRO A 208 6.07 12.52 13.98
CA PRO A 208 5.05 11.86 14.79
C PRO A 208 5.50 10.55 15.48
N LEU A 209 6.69 10.05 15.16
CA LEU A 209 7.28 8.85 15.76
C LEU A 209 8.46 9.15 16.69
N SER A 210 8.78 10.43 16.99
CA SER A 210 9.89 10.79 17.88
C SER A 210 9.76 10.15 19.27
N ASP A 211 8.53 9.97 19.75
CA ASP A 211 8.24 9.36 21.06
C ASP A 211 8.43 7.83 21.10
N VAL A 212 8.58 7.19 19.93
CA VAL A 212 8.73 5.73 19.82
C VAL A 212 10.20 5.31 19.80
N TRP A 213 11.10 6.23 19.40
CA TRP A 213 12.51 5.96 19.19
C TRP A 213 13.44 6.72 20.15
N GLY A 214 12.86 7.45 21.13
CA GLY A 214 13.63 8.13 22.17
C GLY A 214 14.19 7.13 23.17
N ASP A 215 15.50 7.12 23.28
CA ASP A 215 16.37 6.55 24.32
C ASP A 215 16.06 5.13 24.84
N GLY A 216 16.79 4.17 24.30
CA GLY A 216 17.08 2.86 24.87
C GLY A 216 18.50 2.45 24.53
#